data_4b65d1a4cf504a22a112a93e3d0e49dd
#
_entry.id   4b65d1a4cf504a22a112a93e3d0e49dd
#
_cell.length_a   1.000
_cell.length_b   1.000
_cell.length_c   1.000
_cell.angle_alpha   90.00
_cell.angle_beta   90.00
_cell.angle_gamma   90.00
#
_symmetry.space_group_name_H-M   'P 1'
#
loop_
_entity.id
_entity.type
_entity.pdbx_description
1 polymer ?
#
loop_
_entity_poly.entity_id
_entity_poly.type
_entity_poly.pdbx_seq_one_letter_code
_entity_poly.pdbx_strand_id
1 'polypeptide(L)'
;KALARYSDGTGIEKRIDWYADDIDWSKPGTYKIRGRVHQNRYEFPMAWHRADPCIGKWKGKYYFIATNDLDWNHTLYIREADTIPGLVTAQESLILDTKTYPHLGNLLWAPEFHIIKDRLYIFHGGTPGEFIKEQSHVMALKEGGNPMVAADWEMPARIEKMDGSMLYGAEGITLDMTVWEVDGEYYTAWSQRQFSPVDLGAWVYIAKLNPDEPWKLASDPVLLSMPEYSWANNHTFVDEGPFALIRDNK
;
A
#
# COMPACT_ATOMS: atom_id res chain seq x y z
N LYS A 1 7.32 -25.82 -18.16
CA LYS A 1 6.38 -25.54 -17.05
C LYS A 1 6.00 -26.84 -16.35
N ALA A 2 5.62 -26.79 -15.09
CA ALA A 2 5.02 -27.89 -14.34
C ALA A 2 3.86 -27.37 -13.48
N LEU A 3 2.87 -28.22 -13.26
CA LEU A 3 1.74 -27.91 -12.39
C LEU A 3 2.19 -28.07 -10.93
N ALA A 4 2.25 -26.96 -10.20
CA ALA A 4 2.37 -26.98 -8.74
C ALA A 4 0.99 -27.17 -8.12
N ARG A 5 0.85 -28.15 -7.19
CA ARG A 5 -0.36 -28.38 -6.41
C ARG A 5 -0.10 -27.92 -4.98
N TYR A 6 -1.03 -27.17 -4.43
CA TYR A 6 -0.98 -26.66 -3.06
C TYR A 6 -1.83 -27.52 -2.11
N SER A 7 -1.58 -27.40 -0.81
CA SER A 7 -2.29 -28.15 0.23
C SER A 7 -3.79 -27.83 0.32
N ASP A 8 -4.21 -26.67 -0.18
CA ASP A 8 -5.62 -26.26 -0.27
C ASP A 8 -6.35 -26.86 -1.49
N GLY A 9 -5.68 -27.71 -2.28
CA GLY A 9 -6.22 -28.34 -3.49
C GLY A 9 -6.10 -27.49 -4.76
N THR A 10 -5.66 -26.26 -4.67
CA THR A 10 -5.44 -25.40 -5.85
C THR A 10 -4.18 -25.81 -6.62
N GLY A 11 -4.10 -25.42 -7.89
CA GLY A 11 -2.94 -25.68 -8.72
C GLY A 11 -2.65 -24.54 -9.68
N ILE A 12 -1.36 -24.29 -9.91
CA ILE A 12 -0.90 -23.28 -10.85
C ILE A 12 0.30 -23.79 -11.66
N GLU A 13 0.36 -23.44 -12.94
CA GLU A 13 1.55 -23.70 -13.75
C GLU A 13 2.71 -22.81 -13.32
N LYS A 14 3.85 -23.42 -12.99
CA LYS A 14 5.11 -22.74 -12.69
C LYS A 14 6.15 -22.97 -13.78
N ARG A 15 6.93 -21.94 -14.10
CA ARG A 15 8.16 -22.08 -14.86
C ARG A 15 9.16 -22.89 -14.05
N ILE A 16 9.86 -23.85 -14.72
CA ILE A 16 10.86 -24.70 -14.08
C ILE A 16 12.19 -24.48 -14.79
N ASP A 17 13.24 -24.30 -14.02
CA ASP A 17 14.63 -24.38 -14.46
C ASP A 17 15.06 -25.84 -14.32
N TRP A 18 15.26 -26.53 -15.47
CA TRP A 18 15.58 -27.95 -15.51
C TRP A 18 17.10 -28.15 -15.52
N TYR A 19 17.59 -29.09 -14.73
CA TYR A 19 19.00 -29.52 -14.73
C TYR A 19 19.13 -30.73 -15.65
N ALA A 20 19.36 -30.47 -16.93
CA ALA A 20 19.36 -31.49 -18.00
C ALA A 20 20.71 -31.57 -18.75
N ASP A 21 21.73 -30.86 -18.29
CA ASP A 21 23.03 -30.75 -18.95
C ASP A 21 23.77 -32.10 -19.06
N ASP A 22 23.51 -33.04 -18.15
CA ASP A 22 24.15 -34.35 -18.09
C ASP A 22 23.39 -35.42 -18.91
N ILE A 23 22.34 -35.07 -19.62
CA ILE A 23 21.51 -36.03 -20.37
C ILE A 23 21.96 -36.17 -21.82
N ASP A 24 22.30 -37.38 -22.17
CA ASP A 24 22.57 -37.74 -23.58
C ASP A 24 21.26 -38.00 -24.33
N TRP A 25 20.72 -36.94 -24.93
CA TRP A 25 19.47 -36.98 -25.69
C TRP A 25 19.54 -37.83 -26.97
N SER A 26 20.73 -38.30 -27.37
CA SER A 26 20.88 -39.20 -28.52
C SER A 26 20.47 -40.63 -28.21
N LYS A 27 20.33 -41.01 -26.96
CA LYS A 27 19.96 -42.33 -26.52
C LYS A 27 18.48 -42.41 -26.18
N PRO A 28 17.73 -43.36 -26.76
CA PRO A 28 16.34 -43.61 -26.37
C PRO A 28 16.28 -44.12 -24.92
N GLY A 29 15.32 -43.60 -24.14
CA GLY A 29 15.17 -44.03 -22.73
C GLY A 29 14.21 -43.13 -21.93
N THR A 30 14.02 -43.50 -20.66
CA THR A 30 13.30 -42.68 -19.69
C THR A 30 14.30 -42.01 -18.77
N TYR A 31 14.25 -40.68 -18.69
CA TYR A 31 15.17 -39.90 -17.89
C TYR A 31 14.43 -39.26 -16.73
N LYS A 32 15.03 -39.29 -15.53
CA LYS A 32 14.59 -38.53 -14.37
C LYS A 32 15.37 -37.22 -14.33
N ILE A 33 14.71 -36.11 -14.63
CA ILE A 33 15.32 -34.79 -14.65
C ILE A 33 14.92 -34.05 -13.39
N ARG A 34 15.89 -33.49 -12.68
CA ARG A 34 15.66 -32.58 -11.58
C ARG A 34 15.35 -31.18 -12.12
N GLY A 35 14.52 -30.44 -11.41
CA GLY A 35 14.25 -29.06 -11.72
C GLY A 35 13.93 -28.27 -10.47
N ARG A 36 14.07 -26.97 -10.55
CA ARG A 36 13.69 -26.03 -9.50
C ARG A 36 12.65 -25.06 -10.05
N VAL A 37 11.65 -24.73 -9.26
CA VAL A 37 10.70 -23.66 -9.62
C VAL A 37 11.48 -22.38 -9.87
N HIS A 38 11.31 -21.82 -11.06
CA HIS A 38 11.93 -20.55 -11.41
C HIS A 38 11.44 -19.46 -10.47
N GLN A 39 12.36 -18.77 -9.84
CA GLN A 39 12.08 -17.62 -9.00
C GLN A 39 12.67 -16.38 -9.66
N ASN A 40 11.83 -15.38 -9.89
CA ASN A 40 12.35 -14.07 -10.22
C ASN A 40 13.13 -13.56 -9.01
N ARG A 41 14.35 -13.13 -9.24
CA ARG A 41 15.15 -12.44 -8.21
C ARG A 41 15.04 -10.95 -8.51
N TYR A 42 14.64 -10.22 -7.51
CA TYR A 42 14.63 -8.77 -7.54
C TYR A 42 15.83 -8.26 -6.74
N GLU A 43 16.37 -7.13 -7.13
CA GLU A 43 17.39 -6.43 -6.34
C GLU A 43 16.78 -5.99 -5.00
N PHE A 44 17.52 -6.17 -3.92
CA PHE A 44 17.06 -5.81 -2.58
C PHE A 44 18.16 -5.02 -1.86
N PRO A 45 17.83 -3.90 -1.23
CA PRO A 45 16.49 -3.27 -1.25
C PRO A 45 16.16 -2.69 -2.63
N MET A 46 14.87 -2.69 -2.99
CA MET A 46 14.39 -2.10 -4.25
C MET A 46 14.62 -0.59 -4.28
N ALA A 47 14.56 0.06 -3.14
CA ALA A 47 14.83 1.48 -2.96
C ALA A 47 15.41 1.74 -1.57
N TRP A 48 16.47 2.55 -1.48
CA TRP A 48 17.08 2.95 -0.23
C TRP A 48 16.32 4.12 0.39
N HIS A 49 16.23 4.14 1.72
CA HIS A 49 15.53 5.19 2.48
C HIS A 49 14.08 5.41 2.02
N ARG A 50 13.41 4.29 1.72
CA ARG A 50 12.01 4.23 1.33
C ARG A 50 11.30 3.21 2.21
N ALA A 51 10.59 3.69 3.25
CA ALA A 51 9.75 2.87 4.12
C ALA A 51 8.36 2.67 3.50
N ASP A 52 7.59 1.74 4.02
CA ASP A 52 6.18 1.48 3.66
C ASP A 52 5.94 1.42 2.14
N PRO A 53 6.66 0.54 1.40
CA PRO A 53 6.60 0.56 -0.05
C PRO A 53 5.26 0.02 -0.58
N CYS A 54 4.65 0.75 -1.52
CA CYS A 54 3.50 0.29 -2.28
C CYS A 54 3.82 0.20 -3.77
N ILE A 55 3.39 -0.89 -4.42
CA ILE A 55 3.46 -1.07 -5.87
C ILE A 55 2.04 -1.24 -6.41
N GLY A 56 1.60 -0.27 -7.20
CA GLY A 56 0.33 -0.30 -7.92
C GLY A 56 0.51 -0.60 -9.40
N LYS A 57 -0.55 -1.08 -10.05
CA LYS A 57 -0.61 -1.22 -11.50
C LYS A 57 -1.74 -0.35 -12.04
N TRP A 58 -1.43 0.55 -12.97
CA TRP A 58 -2.38 1.46 -13.61
C TRP A 58 -2.14 1.55 -15.11
N LYS A 59 -3.19 1.37 -15.91
CA LYS A 59 -3.13 1.46 -17.39
C LYS A 59 -1.94 0.73 -18.02
N GLY A 60 -1.64 -0.48 -17.51
CA GLY A 60 -0.59 -1.35 -18.04
C GLY A 60 0.82 -1.10 -17.50
N LYS A 61 1.06 -0.02 -16.77
CA LYS A 61 2.34 0.32 -16.13
C LYS A 61 2.32 -0.05 -14.64
N TYR A 62 3.51 -0.27 -14.08
CA TYR A 62 3.73 -0.40 -12.64
C TYR A 62 4.25 0.91 -12.08
N TYR A 63 3.76 1.25 -10.90
CA TYR A 63 4.14 2.44 -10.16
C TYR A 63 4.62 2.03 -8.77
N PHE A 64 5.64 2.70 -8.27
CA PHE A 64 6.17 2.53 -6.92
C PHE A 64 6.07 3.86 -6.19
N ILE A 65 5.62 3.82 -4.96
CA ILE A 65 5.60 4.93 -4.01
C ILE A 65 5.98 4.42 -2.63
N ALA A 66 6.55 5.27 -1.79
CA ALA A 66 6.94 4.92 -0.43
C ALA A 66 7.13 6.18 0.41
N THR A 67 7.15 6.02 1.73
CA THR A 67 7.60 7.04 2.68
C THR A 67 9.05 7.43 2.37
N ASN A 68 9.33 8.74 2.30
CA ASN A 68 10.68 9.24 2.01
C ASN A 68 11.42 9.63 3.29
N ASP A 69 12.36 8.78 3.73
CA ASP A 69 13.16 9.01 4.94
C ASP A 69 14.38 9.92 4.72
N LEU A 70 14.64 10.36 3.48
CA LEU A 70 15.78 11.23 3.18
C LEU A 70 15.57 12.69 3.59
N ASP A 71 14.31 13.11 3.74
CA ASP A 71 13.96 14.51 3.97
C ASP A 71 12.97 14.72 5.13
N TRP A 72 12.95 13.80 6.09
CA TRP A 72 12.02 13.84 7.21
C TRP A 72 10.55 13.73 6.77
N ASN A 73 10.30 12.97 5.70
CA ASN A 73 8.98 12.66 5.16
C ASN A 73 8.21 13.90 4.68
N HIS A 74 8.93 14.87 4.11
CA HIS A 74 8.35 16.08 3.53
C HIS A 74 7.87 15.91 2.09
N THR A 75 8.30 14.85 1.40
CA THR A 75 7.99 14.67 -0.02
C THR A 75 7.54 13.25 -0.35
N LEU A 76 6.70 13.13 -1.39
CA LEU A 76 6.37 11.87 -2.03
C LEU A 76 6.89 11.85 -3.46
N TYR A 77 7.55 10.75 -3.83
CA TYR A 77 8.04 10.48 -5.17
C TYR A 77 7.39 9.24 -5.75
N ILE A 78 7.16 9.23 -7.05
CA ILE A 78 6.68 8.07 -7.81
C ILE A 78 7.76 7.62 -8.79
N ARG A 79 7.87 6.30 -9.00
CA ARG A 79 8.58 5.67 -10.11
C ARG A 79 7.58 4.98 -11.03
N GLU A 80 7.84 4.96 -12.33
CA GLU A 80 7.05 4.24 -13.33
C GLU A 80 7.95 3.27 -14.12
N ALA A 81 7.43 2.06 -14.40
CA ALA A 81 8.10 1.10 -15.28
C ALA A 81 7.10 0.13 -15.93
N ASP A 82 7.53 -0.54 -17.00
CA ASP A 82 6.74 -1.61 -17.65
C ASP A 82 6.73 -2.91 -16.84
N THR A 83 7.67 -3.06 -15.91
CA THR A 83 7.82 -4.27 -15.08
C THR A 83 8.24 -3.89 -13.66
N ILE A 84 7.92 -4.75 -12.69
CA ILE A 84 8.34 -4.54 -11.29
C ILE A 84 9.88 -4.44 -11.16
N PRO A 85 10.71 -5.30 -11.80
CA PRO A 85 12.16 -5.12 -11.76
C PRO A 85 12.63 -3.78 -12.33
N GLY A 86 11.93 -3.25 -13.33
CA GLY A 86 12.24 -1.95 -13.92
C GLY A 86 12.09 -0.78 -12.94
N LEU A 87 11.27 -0.92 -11.91
CA LEU A 87 11.09 0.10 -10.88
C LEU A 87 12.36 0.37 -10.07
N VAL A 88 13.28 -0.61 -9.97
CA VAL A 88 14.54 -0.48 -9.20
C VAL A 88 15.39 0.68 -9.74
N THR A 89 15.47 0.80 -11.07
CA THR A 89 16.31 1.80 -11.76
C THR A 89 15.50 2.94 -12.36
N ALA A 90 14.18 2.92 -12.23
CA ALA A 90 13.32 3.98 -12.76
C ALA A 90 13.58 5.32 -12.04
N GLN A 91 13.52 6.40 -12.81
CA GLN A 91 13.68 7.74 -12.28
C GLN A 91 12.48 8.13 -11.40
N GLU A 92 12.75 8.78 -10.28
CA GLU A 92 11.74 9.33 -9.39
C GLU A 92 11.20 10.66 -9.90
N SER A 93 9.89 10.85 -9.83
CA SER A 93 9.21 12.13 -10.03
C SER A 93 8.59 12.59 -8.71
N LEU A 94 8.90 13.81 -8.30
CA LEU A 94 8.28 14.47 -7.15
C LEU A 94 6.81 14.77 -7.47
N ILE A 95 5.88 14.30 -6.63
CA ILE A 95 4.44 14.53 -6.83
C ILE A 95 3.79 15.33 -5.70
N LEU A 96 4.34 15.29 -4.50
CA LEU A 96 3.86 16.06 -3.36
C LEU A 96 5.06 16.59 -2.56
N ASP A 97 5.04 17.89 -2.23
CA ASP A 97 6.00 18.55 -1.35
C ASP A 97 5.20 19.40 -0.34
N THR A 98 5.40 19.15 0.95
CA THR A 98 4.70 19.87 2.03
C THR A 98 4.96 21.38 2.01
N LYS A 99 6.06 21.83 1.41
CA LYS A 99 6.31 23.27 1.22
C LYS A 99 5.29 23.95 0.31
N THR A 100 4.66 23.18 -0.57
CA THR A 100 3.63 23.67 -1.50
C THR A 100 2.23 23.65 -0.86
N TYR A 101 2.07 22.90 0.22
CA TYR A 101 0.79 22.71 0.91
C TYR A 101 0.94 23.07 2.40
N PRO A 102 0.70 24.34 2.80
CA PRO A 102 0.98 24.84 4.14
C PRO A 102 0.17 24.17 5.27
N HIS A 103 -0.88 23.41 4.95
CA HIS A 103 -1.64 22.60 5.91
C HIS A 103 -1.06 21.19 6.12
N LEU A 104 -0.04 20.80 5.32
CA LEU A 104 0.75 19.59 5.49
C LEU A 104 2.19 19.99 5.79
N GLY A 105 2.63 19.82 7.03
CA GLY A 105 3.98 20.21 7.46
C GLY A 105 5.01 19.11 7.20
N ASN A 106 4.68 17.85 7.47
CA ASN A 106 5.53 16.68 7.24
C ASN A 106 4.76 15.36 7.50
N LEU A 107 5.51 14.28 7.70
CA LEU A 107 5.02 12.93 7.96
C LEU A 107 4.08 12.42 6.87
N LEU A 108 4.51 12.60 5.60
CA LEU A 108 3.85 11.97 4.46
C LEU A 108 4.18 10.48 4.47
N TRP A 109 3.43 9.72 5.31
CA TRP A 109 3.71 8.32 5.62
C TRP A 109 2.82 7.35 4.87
N ALA A 110 3.35 6.13 4.69
CA ALA A 110 2.65 4.96 4.18
C ALA A 110 1.72 5.26 2.99
N PRO A 111 2.25 5.83 1.89
CA PRO A 111 1.43 6.12 0.72
C PRO A 111 1.05 4.84 -0.01
N GLU A 112 -0.24 4.67 -0.34
CA GLU A 112 -0.75 3.55 -1.10
C GLU A 112 -1.53 3.97 -2.34
N PHE A 113 -1.32 3.24 -3.46
CA PHE A 113 -2.13 3.40 -4.67
C PHE A 113 -3.41 2.57 -4.58
N HIS A 114 -4.54 3.21 -4.83
CA HIS A 114 -5.84 2.54 -4.95
C HIS A 114 -6.60 3.00 -6.19
N ILE A 115 -7.39 2.10 -6.76
CA ILE A 115 -8.28 2.41 -7.88
C ILE A 115 -9.70 2.37 -7.35
N ILE A 116 -10.41 3.50 -7.45
CA ILE A 116 -11.81 3.63 -7.06
C ILE A 116 -12.57 4.13 -8.29
N LYS A 117 -13.55 3.35 -8.76
CA LYS A 117 -14.35 3.68 -9.97
C LYS A 117 -13.48 4.09 -11.17
N ASP A 118 -12.49 3.28 -11.51
CA ASP A 118 -11.57 3.51 -12.64
C ASP A 118 -10.71 4.79 -12.54
N ARG A 119 -10.59 5.38 -11.36
CA ARG A 119 -9.71 6.52 -11.08
C ARG A 119 -8.62 6.13 -10.10
N LEU A 120 -7.41 6.64 -10.32
CA LEU A 120 -6.25 6.39 -9.45
C LEU A 120 -6.22 7.39 -8.29
N TYR A 121 -5.97 6.88 -7.09
CA TYR A 121 -5.83 7.64 -5.86
C TYR A 121 -4.54 7.25 -5.13
N ILE A 122 -4.03 8.17 -4.32
CA ILE A 122 -3.00 7.92 -3.33
C ILE A 122 -3.60 8.25 -1.97
N PHE A 123 -3.61 7.26 -1.07
CA PHE A 123 -3.89 7.46 0.34
C PHE A 123 -2.56 7.56 1.08
N HIS A 124 -2.43 8.48 2.03
CA HIS A 124 -1.19 8.69 2.78
C HIS A 124 -1.47 9.35 4.13
N GLY A 125 -0.56 9.24 5.07
CA GLY A 125 -0.53 10.05 6.29
C GLY A 125 -0.09 11.48 6.00
N GLY A 126 -0.36 12.37 6.92
CA GLY A 126 0.13 13.76 6.87
C GLY A 126 -0.32 14.56 8.09
N THR A 127 0.58 15.44 8.57
CA THR A 127 0.34 16.29 9.73
C THR A 127 0.63 17.76 9.40
N PRO A 128 -0.02 18.72 10.06
CA PRO A 128 0.34 20.14 9.94
C PRO A 128 1.68 20.50 10.62
N GLY A 129 2.41 19.51 11.19
CA GLY A 129 3.75 19.69 11.77
C GLY A 129 3.97 19.02 13.13
N GLU A 130 2.93 18.52 13.76
CA GLU A 130 3.02 17.81 15.04
C GLU A 130 2.56 16.36 14.87
N PHE A 131 3.36 15.39 15.30
CA PHE A 131 3.04 13.97 15.20
C PHE A 131 1.64 13.62 15.74
N ILE A 132 1.27 14.16 16.89
CA ILE A 132 -0.04 13.92 17.52
C ILE A 132 -1.24 14.40 16.68
N LYS A 133 -0.99 15.12 15.58
CA LYS A 133 -2.00 15.63 14.66
C LYS A 133 -1.99 14.90 13.30
N GLU A 134 -1.26 13.79 13.21
CA GLU A 134 -1.21 12.96 12.03
C GLU A 134 -2.60 12.45 11.64
N GLN A 135 -2.97 12.61 10.39
CA GLN A 135 -4.28 12.15 9.88
C GLN A 135 -4.11 11.51 8.50
N SER A 136 -4.99 10.56 8.21
CA SER A 136 -5.10 9.99 6.87
C SER A 136 -5.63 11.02 5.87
N HIS A 137 -5.01 11.04 4.69
CA HIS A 137 -5.36 11.91 3.57
C HIS A 137 -5.49 11.10 2.28
N VAL A 138 -6.15 11.68 1.29
CA VAL A 138 -6.27 11.12 -0.06
C VAL A 138 -6.08 12.21 -1.10
N MET A 139 -5.38 11.89 -2.17
CA MET A 139 -5.28 12.72 -3.36
C MET A 139 -5.66 11.91 -4.60
N ALA A 140 -6.37 12.54 -5.54
CA ALA A 140 -6.88 11.91 -6.73
C ALA A 140 -6.09 12.32 -7.97
N LEU A 141 -5.81 11.40 -8.87
CA LEU A 141 -5.31 11.74 -10.19
C LEU A 141 -6.43 12.43 -10.99
N LYS A 142 -6.17 13.57 -11.60
CA LYS A 142 -7.10 14.26 -12.49
C LYS A 142 -7.46 13.38 -13.69
N GLU A 143 -8.64 13.58 -14.24
CA GLU A 143 -9.06 12.84 -15.44
C GLU A 143 -8.05 13.04 -16.59
N GLY A 144 -7.60 11.96 -17.19
CA GLY A 144 -6.57 11.99 -18.25
C GLY A 144 -5.17 12.34 -17.75
N GLY A 145 -4.97 12.56 -16.46
CA GLY A 145 -3.68 12.93 -15.88
C GLY A 145 -2.62 11.84 -15.97
N ASN A 146 -1.37 12.27 -15.90
CA ASN A 146 -0.18 11.42 -15.83
C ASN A 146 0.28 11.29 -14.36
N PRO A 147 0.33 10.09 -13.77
CA PRO A 147 0.76 9.90 -12.38
C PRO A 147 2.15 10.47 -12.07
N MET A 148 3.03 10.60 -13.06
CA MET A 148 4.39 11.13 -12.90
C MET A 148 4.46 12.66 -12.87
N VAL A 149 3.31 13.36 -12.99
CA VAL A 149 3.25 14.83 -13.05
C VAL A 149 2.50 15.36 -11.84
N ALA A 150 3.19 16.11 -10.98
CA ALA A 150 2.61 16.68 -9.74
C ALA A 150 1.34 17.50 -10.00
N ALA A 151 1.33 18.32 -11.06
CA ALA A 151 0.20 19.18 -11.41
C ALA A 151 -1.06 18.39 -11.84
N ASP A 152 -0.93 17.11 -12.15
CA ASP A 152 -2.03 16.24 -12.54
C ASP A 152 -2.71 15.55 -11.34
N TRP A 153 -2.18 15.75 -10.13
CA TRP A 153 -2.84 15.35 -8.90
C TRP A 153 -3.69 16.48 -8.33
N GLU A 154 -4.81 16.12 -7.74
CA GLU A 154 -5.60 17.03 -6.91
C GLU A 154 -4.90 17.27 -5.57
N MET A 155 -5.28 18.36 -4.89
CA MET A 155 -4.74 18.62 -3.55
C MET A 155 -5.19 17.51 -2.57
N PRO A 156 -4.31 17.09 -1.65
CA PRO A 156 -4.69 16.14 -0.60
C PRO A 156 -5.87 16.65 0.22
N ALA A 157 -6.88 15.82 0.39
CA ALA A 157 -8.00 16.03 1.28
C ALA A 157 -7.87 15.11 2.49
N ARG A 158 -8.12 15.63 3.69
CA ARG A 158 -8.18 14.80 4.90
C ARG A 158 -9.39 13.87 4.82
N ILE A 159 -9.22 12.63 5.29
CA ILE A 159 -10.33 11.68 5.42
C ILE A 159 -11.23 12.09 6.59
N GLU A 160 -12.54 12.00 6.38
CA GLU A 160 -13.58 12.44 7.30
C GLU A 160 -14.62 11.37 7.54
N LYS A 161 -15.28 11.42 8.70
CA LYS A 161 -16.50 10.64 8.96
C LYS A 161 -17.67 11.15 8.11
N MET A 162 -18.79 10.43 8.15
CA MET A 162 -20.00 10.80 7.41
C MET A 162 -20.52 12.22 7.73
N ASP A 163 -20.32 12.68 8.96
CA ASP A 163 -20.75 14.01 9.43
C ASP A 163 -19.71 15.11 9.14
N GLY A 164 -18.60 14.80 8.47
CA GLY A 164 -17.50 15.73 8.18
C GLY A 164 -16.51 15.93 9.32
N SER A 165 -16.68 15.23 10.45
CA SER A 165 -15.70 15.28 11.53
C SER A 165 -14.45 14.46 11.21
N MET A 166 -13.35 14.73 11.94
CA MET A 166 -12.10 13.96 11.82
C MET A 166 -12.35 12.49 12.16
N LEU A 167 -11.60 11.59 11.53
CA LEU A 167 -11.64 10.16 11.89
C LEU A 167 -11.34 9.97 13.37
N TYR A 168 -10.32 10.64 13.85
CA TYR A 168 -9.97 10.70 15.27
C TYR A 168 -9.63 12.14 15.68
N GLY A 169 -10.01 12.53 16.90
CA GLY A 169 -9.86 13.90 17.37
C GLY A 169 -8.42 14.28 17.77
N ALA A 170 -8.28 15.44 18.39
CA ALA A 170 -7.00 16.11 18.68
C ALA A 170 -6.01 15.33 19.57
N GLU A 171 -6.40 14.19 20.13
CA GLU A 171 -5.60 13.40 21.08
C GLU A 171 -5.10 12.07 20.51
N GLY A 172 -5.12 11.92 19.18
CA GLY A 172 -4.70 10.73 18.52
C GLY A 172 -4.48 10.93 17.03
N ILE A 173 -3.92 9.88 16.40
CA ILE A 173 -3.54 9.87 14.99
C ILE A 173 -4.27 8.81 14.22
N THR A 174 -4.37 9.00 12.90
CA THR A 174 -4.81 7.99 11.91
C THR A 174 -3.83 7.94 10.76
N LEU A 175 -3.43 6.73 10.36
CA LEU A 175 -2.43 6.48 9.30
C LEU A 175 -2.65 5.11 8.65
N ASP A 176 -1.80 4.74 7.68
CA ASP A 176 -1.76 3.43 7.02
C ASP A 176 -3.12 3.02 6.42
N MET A 177 -3.76 3.94 5.72
CA MET A 177 -5.09 3.69 5.18
C MET A 177 -5.02 2.90 3.89
N THR A 178 -5.63 1.71 3.88
CA THR A 178 -5.82 0.86 2.71
C THR A 178 -7.27 0.82 2.26
N VAL A 179 -7.52 0.54 0.97
CA VAL A 179 -8.87 0.51 0.38
C VAL A 179 -9.04 -0.72 -0.51
N TRP A 180 -10.21 -1.33 -0.49
CA TRP A 180 -10.56 -2.44 -1.39
C TRP A 180 -12.04 -2.45 -1.72
N GLU A 181 -12.39 -3.21 -2.76
CA GLU A 181 -13.77 -3.43 -3.20
C GLU A 181 -14.15 -4.90 -3.03
N VAL A 182 -15.34 -5.15 -2.51
CA VAL A 182 -15.97 -6.48 -2.45
C VAL A 182 -17.45 -6.31 -2.79
N ASP A 183 -17.93 -7.07 -3.77
CA ASP A 183 -19.33 -7.10 -4.20
C ASP A 183 -19.90 -5.69 -4.55
N GLY A 184 -19.06 -4.82 -5.12
CA GLY A 184 -19.43 -3.46 -5.50
C GLY A 184 -19.45 -2.44 -4.36
N GLU A 185 -19.11 -2.86 -3.14
CA GLU A 185 -18.96 -1.98 -1.97
C GLU A 185 -17.49 -1.71 -1.70
N TYR A 186 -17.16 -0.45 -1.41
CA TYR A 186 -15.80 -0.06 -1.04
C TYR A 186 -15.64 -0.03 0.47
N TYR A 187 -14.55 -0.62 0.93
CA TYR A 187 -14.15 -0.65 2.33
C TYR A 187 -12.79 0.01 2.49
N THR A 188 -12.55 0.54 3.66
CA THR A 188 -11.26 1.08 4.07
C THR A 188 -10.92 0.60 5.47
N ALA A 189 -9.63 0.31 5.71
CA ALA A 189 -9.11 0.09 7.04
C ALA A 189 -7.91 1.01 7.27
N TRP A 190 -7.69 1.38 8.53
CA TRP A 190 -6.59 2.26 8.92
C TRP A 190 -6.12 1.95 10.33
N SER A 191 -4.90 2.37 10.64
CA SER A 191 -4.37 2.37 12.01
C SER A 191 -4.78 3.65 12.73
N GLN A 192 -5.21 3.52 13.97
CA GLN A 192 -5.59 4.62 14.83
C GLN A 192 -4.97 4.47 16.21
N ARG A 193 -4.29 5.52 16.72
CA ARG A 193 -3.65 5.50 18.02
C ARG A 193 -4.16 6.65 18.88
N GLN A 194 -4.60 6.31 20.08
CA GLN A 194 -4.96 7.27 21.12
C GLN A 194 -3.76 7.49 22.04
N PHE A 195 -3.42 8.75 22.31
CA PHE A 195 -2.32 9.09 23.23
C PHE A 195 -2.82 9.56 24.60
N SER A 196 -3.98 10.19 24.68
CA SER A 196 -4.52 10.78 25.90
C SER A 196 -5.94 10.25 26.19
N PRO A 197 -6.34 10.07 27.44
CA PRO A 197 -5.59 10.26 28.68
C PRO A 197 -4.57 9.16 28.97
N VAL A 198 -4.59 8.08 28.19
CA VAL A 198 -3.66 6.94 28.26
C VAL A 198 -3.31 6.55 26.83
N ASP A 199 -2.04 6.27 26.57
CA ASP A 199 -1.61 5.70 25.29
C ASP A 199 -2.10 4.24 25.20
N LEU A 200 -3.08 4.00 24.32
CA LEU A 200 -3.67 2.68 24.10
C LEU A 200 -2.92 1.88 23.02
N GLY A 201 -1.89 2.45 22.42
CA GLY A 201 -1.25 1.88 21.25
C GLY A 201 -2.07 2.09 19.97
N ALA A 202 -1.64 1.44 18.88
CA ALA A 202 -2.34 1.52 17.60
C ALA A 202 -3.29 0.32 17.43
N TRP A 203 -4.50 0.60 17.01
CA TRP A 203 -5.56 -0.36 16.73
C TRP A 203 -6.04 -0.20 15.30
N VAL A 204 -6.46 -1.27 14.66
CA VAL A 204 -6.99 -1.25 13.30
C VAL A 204 -8.51 -1.09 13.31
N TYR A 205 -9.00 -0.11 12.57
CA TYR A 205 -10.42 0.15 12.35
C TYR A 205 -10.79 -0.12 10.89
N ILE A 206 -12.06 -0.41 10.66
CA ILE A 206 -12.66 -0.62 9.34
C ILE A 206 -13.96 0.18 9.21
N ALA A 207 -14.24 0.67 8.00
CA ALA A 207 -15.51 1.27 7.63
C ALA A 207 -15.82 1.07 6.14
N LYS A 208 -17.03 1.35 5.71
CA LYS A 208 -17.31 1.58 4.29
C LYS A 208 -16.78 2.94 3.87
N LEU A 209 -16.21 3.00 2.66
CA LEU A 209 -15.75 4.24 2.03
C LEU A 209 -16.79 4.71 1.02
N ASN A 210 -17.02 6.02 0.94
CA ASN A 210 -17.87 6.60 -0.11
C ASN A 210 -17.08 6.67 -1.44
N PRO A 211 -17.41 5.88 -2.47
CA PRO A 211 -16.65 5.87 -3.71
C PRO A 211 -16.86 7.13 -4.57
N ASP A 212 -17.89 7.94 -4.28
CA ASP A 212 -18.14 9.23 -4.95
C ASP A 212 -17.38 10.38 -4.30
N GLU A 213 -17.09 10.25 -3.00
CA GLU A 213 -16.32 11.18 -2.19
C GLU A 213 -15.26 10.38 -1.38
N PRO A 214 -14.16 9.89 -2.02
CA PRO A 214 -13.21 8.99 -1.35
C PRO A 214 -12.45 9.59 -0.17
N TRP A 215 -12.66 10.85 0.15
CA TRP A 215 -12.22 11.48 1.40
C TRP A 215 -13.23 11.32 2.55
N LYS A 216 -14.32 10.58 2.36
CA LYS A 216 -15.42 10.46 3.31
C LYS A 216 -15.82 9.01 3.55
N LEU A 217 -16.03 8.65 4.81
CA LEU A 217 -16.59 7.35 5.15
C LEU A 217 -18.09 7.27 4.75
N ALA A 218 -18.57 6.07 4.49
CA ALA A 218 -19.98 5.75 4.24
C ALA A 218 -20.62 4.90 5.36
N SER A 219 -19.88 4.61 6.41
CA SER A 219 -20.38 3.99 7.64
C SER A 219 -19.59 4.47 8.84
N ASP A 220 -20.10 4.21 10.05
CA ASP A 220 -19.33 4.40 11.27
C ASP A 220 -18.13 3.45 11.32
N PRO A 221 -16.99 3.91 11.90
CA PRO A 221 -15.85 3.05 12.17
C PRO A 221 -16.17 1.89 13.11
N VAL A 222 -15.66 0.71 12.79
CA VAL A 222 -15.74 -0.48 13.64
C VAL A 222 -14.33 -0.94 13.96
N LEU A 223 -14.08 -1.29 15.22
CA LEU A 223 -12.81 -1.90 15.64
C LEU A 223 -12.66 -3.27 14.97
N LEU A 224 -11.57 -3.46 14.22
CA LEU A 224 -11.25 -4.71 13.54
C LEU A 224 -10.23 -5.55 14.29
N SER A 225 -9.15 -4.92 14.77
CA SER A 225 -8.07 -5.60 15.49
C SER A 225 -7.44 -4.67 16.53
N MET A 226 -6.96 -5.28 17.62
CA MET A 226 -6.16 -4.60 18.61
C MET A 226 -5.03 -5.50 19.11
N PRO A 227 -3.89 -4.95 19.55
CA PRO A 227 -2.68 -5.70 19.90
C PRO A 227 -2.85 -6.40 21.26
N GLU A 228 -3.52 -7.54 21.29
CA GLU A 228 -3.80 -8.30 22.52
C GLU A 228 -2.65 -9.22 22.95
N TYR A 229 -1.71 -9.51 22.06
CA TYR A 229 -0.65 -10.49 22.32
C TYR A 229 0.68 -9.82 22.67
N SER A 230 1.44 -10.48 23.56
CA SER A 230 2.73 -9.96 24.03
C SER A 230 3.77 -9.75 22.92
N TRP A 231 3.68 -10.47 21.81
CA TRP A 231 4.57 -10.29 20.65
C TRP A 231 4.26 -8.99 19.87
N ALA A 232 3.08 -8.41 20.04
CA ALA A 232 2.72 -7.11 19.46
C ALA A 232 3.29 -5.92 20.26
N ASN A 233 3.99 -6.18 21.37
CA ASN A 233 4.53 -5.14 22.23
C ASN A 233 6.02 -4.91 21.97
N ASN A 234 6.34 -3.75 21.38
CA ASN A 234 7.71 -3.22 21.30
C ASN A 234 7.74 -1.83 21.95
N HIS A 235 7.66 -1.78 23.28
CA HIS A 235 7.47 -0.58 24.13
C HIS A 235 6.06 0.02 24.07
N THR A 236 5.30 -0.20 23.00
CA THR A 236 3.91 0.20 22.81
C THR A 236 3.21 -0.94 22.11
N PHE A 237 1.98 -1.23 22.46
CA PHE A 237 1.16 -2.20 21.76
C PHE A 237 0.69 -1.62 20.43
N VAL A 238 1.00 -2.29 19.31
CA VAL A 238 0.75 -1.78 17.98
C VAL A 238 0.23 -2.86 17.06
N ASP A 239 -0.98 -2.65 16.50
CA ASP A 239 -1.48 -3.24 15.27
C ASP A 239 -1.57 -2.11 14.25
N GLU A 240 -0.78 -2.16 13.18
CA GLU A 240 -0.75 -1.13 12.14
C GLU A 240 -0.48 -1.73 10.76
N GLY A 241 -0.56 -0.92 9.69
CA GLY A 241 -0.30 -1.34 8.34
C GLY A 241 -1.31 -2.38 7.81
N PRO A 242 -2.65 -2.20 7.96
CA PRO A 242 -3.61 -3.13 7.41
C PRO A 242 -3.48 -3.21 5.89
N PHE A 243 -3.61 -4.41 5.34
CA PHE A 243 -3.66 -4.61 3.89
C PHE A 243 -4.66 -5.71 3.54
N ALA A 244 -5.55 -5.43 2.57
CA ALA A 244 -6.56 -6.36 2.15
C ALA A 244 -6.05 -7.31 1.06
N LEU A 245 -6.25 -8.60 1.25
CA LEU A 245 -6.05 -9.62 0.23
C LEU A 245 -7.40 -10.19 -0.18
N ILE A 246 -7.83 -9.89 -1.40
CA ILE A 246 -9.11 -10.35 -1.93
C ILE A 246 -8.92 -11.62 -2.75
N ARG A 247 -9.68 -12.65 -2.42
CA ARG A 247 -9.75 -13.91 -3.16
C ARG A 247 -11.19 -14.37 -3.26
N ASP A 248 -11.66 -14.67 -4.48
CA ASP A 248 -13.02 -15.16 -4.76
C ASP A 248 -14.12 -14.27 -4.14
N ASN A 249 -13.96 -12.94 -4.26
CA ASN A 249 -14.83 -11.92 -3.65
C ASN A 249 -14.96 -12.01 -2.13
N LYS A 250 -13.92 -12.48 -1.45
CA LYS A 250 -13.86 -12.60 0.03
C LYS A 250 -12.53 -12.10 0.54
#